data_44db35c8c9a86010c47355369d74f65d
#
_entry.id   44db35c8c9a86010c47355369d74f65d
#
_cell.length_a   1.000
_cell.length_b   1.000
_cell.length_c   1.000
_cell.angle_alpha   90.00
_cell.angle_beta   90.00
_cell.angle_gamma   90.00
#
_symmetry.space_group_name_H-M   'P 1'
#
loop_
_entity.id
_entity.type
_entity.pdbx_description
1 polymer ?
#
loop_
_entity_poly.entity_id
_entity_poly.type
_entity_poly.pdbx_seq_one_letter_code
_entity_poly.pdbx_strand_id
1 'polypeptide(L)'
;MPKIKKIFITGGSGMVGNNFLEHKEINKFTVLYPKSNEVNLLKFDQVNNYLKLNKPDLIIHAAGRVGGIAANIKNPVNFLSENTDMGKNIVLAARENEIKNLINLSSSCVYPRNINIPLEEKTILTGQLEPTNEGYALAKIHTQRLCHYINQENEDYLYKTLIPCNLFGRYDNFDLATGHLLPNIINKIYLAKKNKDQEVLIWGDGSVRREFMYAGDLTDCLFYSINNFDKLPFVMNVGIGFDYSVLEYYKAVANAFSWKGSFKFDLSRPVGQKQKLVSIKKLNKFGWQNQTTLEKAIHQTIGFFSKGNKSEI
;
A
#
# COMPACT_ATOMS: atom_id res chain seq x y z
N MET A 1 22.24 -6.05 17.19
CA MET A 1 20.88 -5.84 17.74
C MET A 1 20.26 -7.14 18.23
N PRO A 2 19.36 -7.12 19.21
CA PRO A 2 18.59 -8.32 19.57
C PRO A 2 17.81 -8.81 18.37
N LYS A 3 17.74 -10.12 18.20
CA LYS A 3 17.04 -10.76 17.07
C LYS A 3 15.54 -10.50 17.18
N ILE A 4 14.92 -9.91 16.16
CA ILE A 4 13.46 -9.73 16.08
C ILE A 4 12.80 -11.11 16.13
N LYS A 5 11.90 -11.31 17.10
CA LYS A 5 11.14 -12.55 17.29
C LYS A 5 9.63 -12.29 17.37
N LYS A 6 9.24 -11.18 17.99
CA LYS A 6 7.84 -10.80 18.17
C LYS A 6 7.52 -9.55 17.36
N ILE A 7 6.57 -9.66 16.45
CA ILE A 7 6.15 -8.58 15.54
C ILE A 7 4.72 -8.19 15.85
N PHE A 8 4.46 -6.89 15.98
CA PHE A 8 3.11 -6.36 15.96
C PHE A 8 2.83 -5.73 14.59
N ILE A 9 1.86 -6.28 13.85
CA ILE A 9 1.41 -5.68 12.60
C ILE A 9 0.02 -5.08 12.77
N THR A 10 -0.11 -3.77 12.48
CA THR A 10 -1.40 -3.11 12.41
C THR A 10 -2.02 -3.32 11.03
N GLY A 11 -3.35 -3.35 10.93
CA GLY A 11 -4.02 -3.62 9.65
C GLY A 11 -3.90 -5.08 9.19
N GLY A 12 -3.78 -6.03 10.13
CA GLY A 12 -3.65 -7.47 9.84
C GLY A 12 -4.78 -8.05 8.99
N SER A 13 -5.99 -7.48 9.04
CA SER A 13 -7.15 -7.89 8.23
C SER A 13 -7.21 -7.26 6.83
N GLY A 14 -6.34 -6.31 6.52
CA GLY A 14 -6.26 -5.66 5.21
C GLY A 14 -5.46 -6.47 4.19
N MET A 15 -5.36 -5.95 2.95
CA MET A 15 -4.63 -6.60 1.86
C MET A 15 -3.18 -6.93 2.24
N VAL A 16 -2.42 -5.96 2.72
CA VAL A 16 -1.02 -6.18 3.12
C VAL A 16 -0.91 -7.13 4.30
N GLY A 17 -1.76 -6.94 5.33
CA GLY A 17 -1.76 -7.77 6.52
C GLY A 17 -2.04 -9.24 6.24
N ASN A 18 -3.07 -9.56 5.46
CA ASN A 18 -3.37 -10.96 5.09
C ASN A 18 -2.26 -11.59 4.27
N ASN A 19 -1.70 -10.88 3.27
CA ASN A 19 -0.54 -11.39 2.51
C ASN A 19 0.68 -11.60 3.42
N PHE A 20 0.89 -10.73 4.42
CA PHE A 20 1.96 -10.88 5.41
C PHE A 20 1.78 -12.14 6.27
N LEU A 21 0.56 -12.38 6.75
CA LEU A 21 0.24 -13.55 7.59
C LEU A 21 0.30 -14.88 6.83
N GLU A 22 0.15 -14.87 5.51
CA GLU A 22 0.29 -16.06 4.65
C GLU A 22 1.70 -16.29 4.11
N HIS A 23 2.65 -15.40 4.43
CA HIS A 23 4.00 -15.55 3.92
C HIS A 23 4.71 -16.76 4.52
N LYS A 24 5.52 -17.46 3.69
CA LYS A 24 6.24 -18.70 4.07
C LYS A 24 7.14 -18.56 5.31
N GLU A 25 7.65 -17.34 5.57
CA GLU A 25 8.52 -17.07 6.72
C GLU A 25 7.78 -16.70 8.00
N ILE A 26 6.45 -16.60 7.98
CA ILE A 26 5.66 -16.14 9.13
C ILE A 26 5.92 -16.96 10.40
N ASN A 27 6.10 -18.26 10.25
CA ASN A 27 6.32 -19.19 11.36
C ASN A 27 7.67 -19.00 12.10
N LYS A 28 8.55 -18.13 11.58
CA LYS A 28 9.79 -17.74 12.27
C LYS A 28 9.56 -16.72 13.39
N PHE A 29 8.35 -16.13 13.46
CA PHE A 29 8.01 -15.02 14.32
C PHE A 29 6.73 -15.29 15.10
N THR A 30 6.64 -14.73 16.30
CA THR A 30 5.36 -14.56 17.01
C THR A 30 4.72 -13.28 16.47
N VAL A 31 3.57 -13.38 15.80
CA VAL A 31 2.92 -12.21 15.18
C VAL A 31 1.64 -11.85 15.92
N LEU A 32 1.57 -10.59 16.33
CA LEU A 32 0.42 -9.96 16.96
C LEU A 32 -0.32 -9.13 15.91
N TYR A 33 -1.61 -9.40 15.69
CA TYR A 33 -2.44 -8.71 14.69
C TYR A 33 -3.88 -8.53 15.16
N PRO A 34 -4.09 -7.80 16.29
CA PRO A 34 -5.43 -7.61 16.83
C PRO A 34 -6.36 -6.94 15.82
N LYS A 35 -7.63 -7.28 15.87
CA LYS A 35 -8.67 -6.62 15.08
C LYS A 35 -8.97 -5.24 15.66
N SER A 36 -9.62 -4.37 14.88
CA SER A 36 -9.95 -3.00 15.30
C SER A 36 -10.93 -2.91 16.48
N ASN A 37 -11.72 -3.94 16.74
CA ASN A 37 -12.57 -4.06 17.93
C ASN A 37 -11.79 -4.50 19.18
N GLU A 38 -10.61 -5.07 19.03
CA GLU A 38 -9.71 -5.46 20.14
C GLU A 38 -8.75 -4.31 20.47
N VAL A 39 -8.20 -3.65 19.45
CA VAL A 39 -7.31 -2.49 19.59
C VAL A 39 -7.67 -1.43 18.54
N ASN A 40 -8.37 -0.39 18.98
CA ASN A 40 -8.71 0.73 18.13
C ASN A 40 -7.54 1.72 18.03
N LEU A 41 -6.89 1.80 16.87
CA LEU A 41 -5.75 2.67 16.64
C LEU A 41 -6.06 4.18 16.74
N LEU A 42 -7.35 4.57 16.69
CA LEU A 42 -7.79 5.95 16.93
C LEU A 42 -7.76 6.33 18.42
N LYS A 43 -7.57 5.36 19.33
CA LYS A 43 -7.56 5.53 20.76
C LYS A 43 -6.15 5.28 21.32
N PHE A 44 -5.42 6.35 21.63
CA PHE A 44 -4.04 6.26 22.13
C PHE A 44 -3.89 5.28 23.29
N ASP A 45 -4.75 5.38 24.32
CA ASP A 45 -4.66 4.55 25.52
C ASP A 45 -4.80 3.06 25.22
N GLN A 46 -5.66 2.67 24.24
CA GLN A 46 -5.79 1.27 23.83
C GLN A 46 -4.51 0.76 23.18
N VAL A 47 -3.91 1.56 22.29
CA VAL A 47 -2.64 1.22 21.62
C VAL A 47 -1.51 1.14 22.67
N ASN A 48 -1.42 2.15 23.53
CA ASN A 48 -0.37 2.23 24.56
C ASN A 48 -0.43 1.04 25.53
N ASN A 49 -1.61 0.74 26.06
CA ASN A 49 -1.81 -0.40 26.95
C ASN A 49 -1.49 -1.73 26.26
N TYR A 50 -1.89 -1.90 24.99
CA TYR A 50 -1.59 -3.11 24.24
C TYR A 50 -0.09 -3.31 24.04
N LEU A 51 0.65 -2.24 23.67
CA LEU A 51 2.10 -2.29 23.51
C LEU A 51 2.83 -2.55 24.82
N LYS A 52 2.38 -1.93 25.93
CA LYS A 52 2.91 -2.13 27.27
C LYS A 52 2.83 -3.59 27.72
N LEU A 53 1.69 -4.25 27.45
CA LEU A 53 1.45 -5.65 27.81
C LEU A 53 2.23 -6.63 26.92
N ASN A 54 2.31 -6.35 25.63
CA ASN A 54 2.81 -7.30 24.65
C ASN A 54 4.29 -7.14 24.30
N LYS A 55 4.86 -5.94 24.43
CA LYS A 55 6.27 -5.60 24.17
C LYS A 55 6.83 -6.26 22.90
N PRO A 56 6.34 -5.93 21.71
CA PRO A 56 6.88 -6.47 20.46
C PRO A 56 8.29 -5.96 20.20
N ASP A 57 9.13 -6.77 19.54
CA ASP A 57 10.48 -6.37 19.14
C ASP A 57 10.45 -5.42 17.93
N LEU A 58 9.40 -5.53 17.10
CA LEU A 58 9.18 -4.72 15.89
C LEU A 58 7.71 -4.41 15.73
N ILE A 59 7.41 -3.18 15.35
CA ILE A 59 6.07 -2.79 14.87
C ILE A 59 6.11 -2.61 13.35
N ILE A 60 5.12 -3.16 12.64
CA ILE A 60 4.83 -2.87 11.23
C ILE A 60 3.50 -2.13 11.16
N HIS A 61 3.56 -0.83 10.85
CA HIS A 61 2.35 -0.01 10.71
C HIS A 61 1.84 -0.05 9.28
N ALA A 62 0.93 -0.99 9.01
CA ALA A 62 0.29 -1.17 7.71
C ALA A 62 -1.19 -0.73 7.68
N ALA A 63 -1.75 -0.38 8.84
CA ALA A 63 -3.12 0.14 8.92
C ALA A 63 -3.26 1.50 8.25
N GLY A 64 -4.44 1.73 7.70
CA GLY A 64 -4.84 3.01 7.16
C GLY A 64 -6.24 2.95 6.56
N ARG A 65 -6.94 4.09 6.59
CA ARG A 65 -8.13 4.29 5.78
C ARG A 65 -7.69 4.55 4.34
N VAL A 66 -7.93 3.61 3.45
CA VAL A 66 -7.51 3.67 2.05
C VAL A 66 -8.71 3.63 1.11
N GLY A 67 -8.54 4.14 -0.11
CA GLY A 67 -9.60 4.13 -1.11
C GLY A 67 -9.18 4.85 -2.39
N GLY A 68 -9.93 4.66 -3.46
CA GLY A 68 -9.71 5.33 -4.74
C GLY A 68 -9.93 6.85 -4.68
N ILE A 69 -9.71 7.52 -5.82
CA ILE A 69 -9.85 9.01 -5.95
C ILE A 69 -11.24 9.48 -5.49
N ALA A 70 -12.31 8.80 -5.92
CA ALA A 70 -13.68 9.19 -5.57
C ALA A 70 -13.93 9.14 -4.05
N ALA A 71 -13.41 8.13 -3.36
CA ALA A 71 -13.54 7.98 -1.91
C ALA A 71 -12.79 9.10 -1.16
N ASN A 72 -11.58 9.46 -1.61
CA ASN A 72 -10.79 10.56 -1.05
C ASN A 72 -11.49 11.91 -1.22
N ILE A 73 -12.00 12.22 -2.42
CA ILE A 73 -12.73 13.46 -2.70
C ILE A 73 -13.99 13.55 -1.83
N LYS A 74 -14.72 12.44 -1.65
CA LYS A 74 -15.96 12.41 -0.87
C LYS A 74 -15.74 12.58 0.63
N ASN A 75 -14.61 12.11 1.18
CA ASN A 75 -14.37 12.06 2.62
C ASN A 75 -12.99 12.60 3.03
N PRO A 76 -12.57 13.80 2.57
CA PRO A 76 -11.20 14.27 2.77
C PRO A 76 -10.84 14.43 4.25
N VAL A 77 -11.78 14.88 5.09
CA VAL A 77 -11.58 15.04 6.54
C VAL A 77 -11.24 13.70 7.20
N ASN A 78 -12.01 12.64 6.92
CA ASN A 78 -11.76 11.34 7.54
C ASN A 78 -10.45 10.71 7.05
N PHE A 79 -10.11 10.89 5.76
CA PHE A 79 -8.83 10.41 5.24
C PHE A 79 -7.64 11.11 5.90
N LEU A 80 -7.75 12.41 6.17
CA LEU A 80 -6.73 13.16 6.90
C LEU A 80 -6.69 12.77 8.38
N SER A 81 -7.81 12.95 9.10
CA SER A 81 -7.84 12.84 10.57
C SER A 81 -7.58 11.41 11.04
N GLU A 82 -8.31 10.42 10.51
CA GLU A 82 -8.17 9.04 10.98
C GLU A 82 -6.77 8.47 10.68
N ASN A 83 -6.20 8.71 9.48
CA ASN A 83 -4.84 8.26 9.19
C ASN A 83 -3.79 8.99 10.02
N THR A 84 -3.99 10.29 10.31
CA THR A 84 -3.09 11.03 11.20
C THR A 84 -3.14 10.46 12.61
N ASP A 85 -4.32 10.21 13.16
CA ASP A 85 -4.47 9.66 14.51
C ASP A 85 -3.91 8.25 14.62
N MET A 86 -4.20 7.36 13.68
CA MET A 86 -3.63 6.01 13.66
C MET A 86 -2.10 6.04 13.65
N GLY A 87 -1.51 6.82 12.74
CA GLY A 87 -0.05 6.95 12.62
C GLY A 87 0.58 7.58 13.85
N LYS A 88 0.02 8.69 14.35
CA LYS A 88 0.47 9.36 15.57
C LYS A 88 0.43 8.42 16.78
N ASN A 89 -0.72 7.78 17.01
CA ASN A 89 -0.92 6.96 18.19
C ASN A 89 0.01 5.76 18.22
N ILE A 90 0.22 5.07 17.09
CA ILE A 90 1.13 3.92 17.05
C ILE A 90 2.59 4.33 17.28
N VAL A 91 3.04 5.44 16.67
CA VAL A 91 4.42 5.90 16.76
C VAL A 91 4.74 6.43 18.17
N LEU A 92 3.84 7.23 18.75
CA LEU A 92 4.04 7.77 20.09
C LEU A 92 3.92 6.69 21.18
N ALA A 93 2.96 5.78 21.06
CA ALA A 93 2.84 4.66 21.98
C ALA A 93 4.06 3.71 21.90
N ALA A 94 4.62 3.50 20.70
CA ALA A 94 5.86 2.74 20.54
C ALA A 94 7.02 3.42 21.27
N ARG A 95 7.16 4.75 21.12
CA ARG A 95 8.17 5.54 21.84
C ARG A 95 8.00 5.46 23.36
N GLU A 96 6.77 5.65 23.88
CA GLU A 96 6.47 5.60 25.31
C GLU A 96 6.77 4.24 25.94
N ASN A 97 6.59 3.15 25.19
CA ASN A 97 6.90 1.79 25.64
C ASN A 97 8.32 1.33 25.25
N GLU A 98 9.19 2.25 24.83
CA GLU A 98 10.59 1.99 24.48
C GLU A 98 10.79 0.91 23.40
N ILE A 99 9.81 0.73 22.50
CA ILE A 99 9.92 -0.16 21.36
C ILE A 99 10.80 0.52 20.32
N LYS A 100 12.00 0.01 20.13
CA LYS A 100 13.06 0.67 19.34
C LYS A 100 12.90 0.51 17.84
N ASN A 101 12.19 -0.52 17.37
CA ASN A 101 12.11 -0.85 15.95
C ASN A 101 10.69 -0.67 15.40
N LEU A 102 10.56 0.08 14.31
CA LEU A 102 9.30 0.30 13.63
C LEU A 102 9.50 0.42 12.11
N ILE A 103 8.64 -0.25 11.33
CA ILE A 103 8.48 -0.04 9.89
C ILE A 103 7.11 0.62 9.67
N ASN A 104 7.13 1.86 9.21
CA ASN A 104 5.93 2.57 8.77
C ASN A 104 5.71 2.36 7.27
N LEU A 105 4.52 1.92 6.86
CA LEU A 105 4.13 1.90 5.46
C LEU A 105 3.48 3.23 5.07
N SER A 106 4.21 4.02 4.32
CA SER A 106 3.73 5.24 3.68
C SER A 106 3.01 4.92 2.35
N SER A 107 2.99 5.85 1.43
CA SER A 107 2.41 5.69 0.09
C SER A 107 3.09 6.64 -0.88
N SER A 108 3.17 6.27 -2.15
CA SER A 108 3.65 7.16 -3.21
C SER A 108 2.78 8.42 -3.41
N CYS A 109 1.66 8.57 -2.68
CA CYS A 109 0.87 9.81 -2.65
C CYS A 109 1.60 10.98 -1.96
N VAL A 110 2.63 10.71 -1.16
CA VAL A 110 3.43 11.74 -0.45
C VAL A 110 4.29 12.61 -1.37
N TYR A 111 4.42 12.23 -2.63
CA TYR A 111 5.20 12.99 -3.60
C TYR A 111 4.42 14.16 -4.17
N PRO A 112 5.09 15.31 -4.38
CA PRO A 112 4.48 16.44 -5.05
C PRO A 112 4.00 16.07 -6.46
N ARG A 113 2.94 16.75 -6.92
CA ARG A 113 2.56 16.71 -8.32
C ARG A 113 3.57 17.51 -9.18
N ASN A 114 3.64 17.19 -10.46
CA ASN A 114 4.43 17.96 -11.44
C ASN A 114 5.94 18.01 -11.15
N ILE A 115 6.50 16.95 -10.61
CA ILE A 115 7.94 16.77 -10.44
C ILE A 115 8.49 15.74 -11.42
N ASN A 116 9.82 15.76 -11.60
CA ASN A 116 10.50 14.80 -12.45
C ASN A 116 10.34 13.36 -11.95
N ILE A 117 10.19 12.45 -12.86
CA ILE A 117 10.16 11.01 -12.61
C ILE A 117 11.45 10.35 -13.09
N PRO A 118 11.86 9.28 -12.41
CA PRO A 118 11.19 8.62 -11.27
C PRO A 118 11.27 9.43 -9.97
N LEU A 119 10.23 9.30 -9.12
CA LEU A 119 10.07 10.02 -7.85
C LEU A 119 11.14 9.58 -6.83
N GLU A 120 11.98 10.49 -6.39
CA GLU A 120 13.04 10.22 -5.40
C GLU A 120 12.63 10.68 -3.99
N GLU A 121 13.00 9.95 -2.95
CA GLU A 121 12.58 10.19 -1.55
C GLU A 121 12.94 11.61 -1.05
N LYS A 122 14.01 12.21 -1.59
CA LYS A 122 14.43 13.59 -1.25
C LYS A 122 13.45 14.66 -1.72
N THR A 123 12.53 14.33 -2.64
CA THR A 123 11.57 15.30 -3.19
C THR A 123 10.26 15.40 -2.40
N ILE A 124 10.12 14.64 -1.33
CA ILE A 124 8.98 14.79 -0.41
C ILE A 124 9.02 16.18 0.22
N LEU A 125 7.88 16.86 0.26
CA LEU A 125 7.72 18.25 0.77
C LEU A 125 8.39 19.34 -0.08
N THR A 126 8.76 19.07 -1.33
CA THR A 126 9.36 20.10 -2.21
C THR A 126 8.33 20.83 -3.11
N GLY A 127 7.05 20.48 -3.00
CA GLY A 127 6.01 21.10 -3.81
C GLY A 127 4.60 20.69 -3.39
N GLN A 128 3.60 21.15 -4.14
CA GLN A 128 2.18 20.85 -3.88
C GLN A 128 1.84 19.39 -4.13
N LEU A 129 1.02 18.83 -3.25
CA LEU A 129 0.49 17.47 -3.38
C LEU A 129 -0.63 17.39 -4.42
N GLU A 130 -1.04 16.16 -4.77
CA GLU A 130 -2.18 15.91 -5.63
C GLU A 130 -3.49 16.25 -4.88
N PRO A 131 -4.28 17.22 -5.33
CA PRO A 131 -5.46 17.69 -4.58
C PRO A 131 -6.49 16.62 -4.29
N THR A 132 -6.62 15.62 -5.18
CA THR A 132 -7.64 14.57 -5.06
C THR A 132 -7.42 13.61 -3.88
N ASN A 133 -6.20 13.58 -3.30
CA ASN A 133 -5.85 12.73 -2.16
C ASN A 133 -4.87 13.41 -1.18
N GLU A 134 -4.85 14.74 -1.18
CA GLU A 134 -3.94 15.55 -0.36
C GLU A 134 -4.07 15.20 1.13
N GLY A 135 -5.30 15.07 1.66
CA GLY A 135 -5.50 14.75 3.08
C GLY A 135 -4.86 13.42 3.49
N TYR A 136 -4.99 12.39 2.65
CA TYR A 136 -4.30 11.11 2.87
C TYR A 136 -2.78 11.25 2.81
N ALA A 137 -2.28 11.99 1.82
CA ALA A 137 -0.85 12.20 1.64
C ALA A 137 -0.24 12.95 2.83
N LEU A 138 -0.90 14.03 3.33
CA LEU A 138 -0.48 14.78 4.51
C LEU A 138 -0.41 13.89 5.76
N ALA A 139 -1.40 13.03 5.98
CA ALA A 139 -1.38 12.09 7.11
C ALA A 139 -0.20 11.11 7.03
N LYS A 140 0.12 10.61 5.83
CA LYS A 140 1.28 9.72 5.62
C LYS A 140 2.61 10.46 5.78
N ILE A 141 2.71 11.71 5.33
CA ILE A 141 3.87 12.57 5.57
C ILE A 141 4.04 12.85 7.07
N HIS A 142 2.94 13.18 7.77
CA HIS A 142 2.98 13.40 9.22
C HIS A 142 3.60 12.21 9.97
N THR A 143 3.12 11.00 9.72
CA THR A 143 3.65 9.77 10.37
C THR A 143 5.13 9.55 10.03
N GLN A 144 5.51 9.74 8.77
CA GLN A 144 6.92 9.63 8.33
C GLN A 144 7.80 10.67 9.04
N ARG A 145 7.35 11.93 9.16
CA ARG A 145 8.12 12.99 9.84
C ARG A 145 8.23 12.74 11.32
N LEU A 146 7.18 12.20 11.95
CA LEU A 146 7.22 11.82 13.36
C LEU A 146 8.26 10.72 13.62
N CYS A 147 8.31 9.69 12.79
CA CYS A 147 9.36 8.67 12.83
C CYS A 147 10.76 9.28 12.69
N HIS A 148 10.92 10.20 11.73
CA HIS A 148 12.20 10.87 11.49
C HIS A 148 12.67 11.68 12.70
N TYR A 149 11.79 12.48 13.32
CA TYR A 149 12.16 13.30 14.48
C TYR A 149 12.49 12.45 15.71
N ILE A 150 11.78 11.35 15.95
CA ILE A 150 12.12 10.42 17.05
C ILE A 150 13.51 9.84 16.85
N ASN A 151 13.88 9.45 15.62
CA ASN A 151 15.23 8.96 15.33
C ASN A 151 16.30 10.07 15.52
N GLN A 152 15.97 11.34 15.27
CA GLN A 152 16.88 12.46 15.50
C GLN A 152 17.07 12.77 16.99
N GLU A 153 16.02 12.62 17.79
CA GLU A 153 16.09 12.85 19.23
C GLU A 153 16.88 11.75 19.97
N ASN A 154 16.83 10.52 19.46
CA ASN A 154 17.53 9.39 20.07
C ASN A 154 17.87 8.32 19.00
N GLU A 155 19.16 8.10 18.78
CA GLU A 155 19.70 7.15 17.79
C GLU A 155 19.40 5.68 18.09
N ASP A 156 18.97 5.34 19.31
CA ASP A 156 18.51 3.99 19.66
C ASP A 156 17.22 3.59 18.91
N TYR A 157 16.42 4.58 18.47
CA TYR A 157 15.20 4.31 17.72
C TYR A 157 15.51 4.15 16.24
N LEU A 158 14.98 3.07 15.66
CA LEU A 158 15.12 2.74 14.25
C LEU A 158 13.72 2.68 13.60
N TYR A 159 13.08 3.83 13.55
CA TYR A 159 11.77 4.00 12.93
C TYR A 159 11.94 4.29 11.44
N LYS A 160 11.70 3.29 10.63
CA LYS A 160 11.96 3.28 9.18
C LYS A 160 10.67 3.40 8.41
N THR A 161 10.70 4.06 7.27
CA THR A 161 9.53 4.25 6.42
C THR A 161 9.76 3.64 5.04
N LEU A 162 8.91 2.71 4.67
CA LEU A 162 8.82 2.20 3.30
C LEU A 162 7.68 2.92 2.55
N ILE A 163 7.96 3.32 1.33
CA ILE A 163 7.02 4.05 0.46
C ILE A 163 6.68 3.15 -0.72
N PRO A 164 5.67 2.29 -0.61
CA PRO A 164 5.24 1.45 -1.71
C PRO A 164 4.63 2.29 -2.84
N CYS A 165 4.84 1.84 -4.10
CA CYS A 165 4.03 2.27 -5.23
C CYS A 165 2.58 1.79 -5.06
N ASN A 166 1.72 1.92 -6.09
CA ASN A 166 0.38 1.37 -5.96
C ASN A 166 0.46 -0.16 -5.82
N LEU A 167 -0.44 -0.70 -5.00
CA LEU A 167 -0.52 -2.13 -4.74
C LEU A 167 -1.80 -2.71 -5.33
N PHE A 168 -1.76 -3.99 -5.67
CA PHE A 168 -2.92 -4.80 -5.99
C PHE A 168 -2.64 -6.27 -5.64
N GLY A 169 -3.67 -7.08 -5.53
CA GLY A 169 -3.46 -8.51 -5.27
C GLY A 169 -4.61 -9.19 -4.56
N ARG A 170 -4.30 -10.32 -3.95
CA ARG A 170 -5.25 -11.03 -3.09
C ARG A 170 -5.66 -10.14 -1.93
N TYR A 171 -6.89 -10.26 -1.47
CA TYR A 171 -7.47 -9.45 -0.38
C TYR A 171 -7.65 -7.96 -0.71
N ASP A 172 -7.56 -7.58 -1.99
CA ASP A 172 -7.86 -6.22 -2.42
C ASP A 172 -9.37 -5.94 -2.43
N ASN A 173 -9.73 -4.65 -2.50
CA ASN A 173 -11.11 -4.22 -2.62
C ASN A 173 -11.55 -4.14 -4.09
N PHE A 174 -12.39 -5.09 -4.52
CA PHE A 174 -12.88 -5.19 -5.90
C PHE A 174 -14.19 -4.41 -6.14
N ASP A 175 -14.68 -3.67 -5.15
CA ASP A 175 -15.89 -2.84 -5.31
C ASP A 175 -15.65 -1.71 -6.31
N LEU A 176 -16.57 -1.55 -7.28
CA LEU A 176 -16.43 -0.59 -8.39
C LEU A 176 -16.47 0.88 -7.95
N ALA A 177 -17.08 1.18 -6.80
CA ALA A 177 -17.21 2.55 -6.30
C ALA A 177 -16.02 2.97 -5.41
N THR A 178 -15.44 2.03 -4.68
CA THR A 178 -14.46 2.32 -3.62
C THR A 178 -13.08 1.71 -3.87
N GLY A 179 -12.98 0.71 -4.75
CA GLY A 179 -11.74 0.00 -5.07
C GLY A 179 -10.74 0.86 -5.86
N HIS A 180 -9.50 0.40 -5.89
CA HIS A 180 -8.44 0.99 -6.71
C HIS A 180 -8.55 0.58 -8.19
N LEU A 181 -7.70 1.18 -9.04
CA LEU A 181 -7.75 0.99 -10.49
C LEU A 181 -7.73 -0.48 -10.90
N LEU A 182 -6.72 -1.24 -10.50
CA LEU A 182 -6.49 -2.60 -11.03
C LEU A 182 -7.56 -3.60 -10.54
N PRO A 183 -7.96 -3.66 -9.26
CA PRO A 183 -9.10 -4.47 -8.84
C PRO A 183 -10.42 -4.07 -9.53
N ASN A 184 -10.61 -2.77 -9.80
CA ASN A 184 -11.77 -2.32 -10.57
C ASN A 184 -11.75 -2.81 -12.02
N ILE A 185 -10.58 -2.82 -12.68
CA ILE A 185 -10.43 -3.39 -14.02
C ILE A 185 -10.79 -4.88 -14.01
N ILE A 186 -10.29 -5.63 -13.02
CA ILE A 186 -10.59 -7.06 -12.86
C ILE A 186 -12.10 -7.28 -12.74
N ASN A 187 -12.77 -6.54 -11.87
CA ASN A 187 -14.22 -6.67 -11.70
C ASN A 187 -15.00 -6.25 -12.95
N LYS A 188 -14.64 -5.15 -13.60
CA LYS A 188 -15.28 -4.70 -14.86
C LYS A 188 -15.19 -5.74 -15.97
N ILE A 189 -14.01 -6.30 -16.21
CA ILE A 189 -13.81 -7.31 -17.27
C ILE A 189 -14.52 -8.62 -16.90
N TYR A 190 -14.50 -9.01 -15.62
CA TYR A 190 -15.28 -10.17 -15.13
C TYR A 190 -16.77 -10.01 -15.42
N LEU A 191 -17.35 -8.86 -15.07
CA LEU A 191 -18.77 -8.57 -15.30
C LEU A 191 -19.09 -8.53 -16.79
N ALA A 192 -18.25 -7.87 -17.60
CA ALA A 192 -18.43 -7.83 -19.05
C ALA A 192 -18.41 -9.24 -19.66
N LYS A 193 -17.51 -10.11 -19.22
CA LYS A 193 -17.48 -11.50 -19.65
C LYS A 193 -18.75 -12.27 -19.23
N LYS A 194 -19.17 -12.12 -17.96
CA LYS A 194 -20.36 -12.76 -17.40
C LYS A 194 -21.64 -12.34 -18.15
N ASN A 195 -21.79 -11.05 -18.43
CA ASN A 195 -22.93 -10.47 -19.11
C ASN A 195 -22.87 -10.59 -20.64
N LYS A 196 -21.76 -11.09 -21.20
CA LYS A 196 -21.47 -11.12 -22.65
C LYS A 196 -21.41 -9.72 -23.28
N ASP A 197 -21.03 -8.71 -22.50
CA ASP A 197 -20.87 -7.34 -22.99
C ASP A 197 -19.71 -7.29 -23.98
N GLN A 198 -19.91 -6.58 -25.09
CA GLN A 198 -18.90 -6.43 -26.14
C GLN A 198 -17.99 -5.22 -25.93
N GLU A 199 -18.31 -4.38 -24.93
CA GLU A 199 -17.60 -3.12 -24.70
C GLU A 199 -17.42 -2.86 -23.20
N VAL A 200 -16.25 -2.30 -22.84
CA VAL A 200 -15.94 -1.82 -21.49
C VAL A 200 -15.46 -0.38 -21.55
N LEU A 201 -16.01 0.47 -20.67
CA LEU A 201 -15.68 1.90 -20.60
C LEU A 201 -14.43 2.14 -19.77
N ILE A 202 -13.45 2.84 -20.35
CA ILE A 202 -12.23 3.35 -19.73
C ILE A 202 -12.39 4.84 -19.49
N TRP A 203 -12.08 5.33 -18.27
CA TRP A 203 -12.04 6.75 -17.99
C TRP A 203 -10.78 7.39 -18.56
N GLY A 204 -10.92 8.52 -19.25
CA GLY A 204 -9.87 9.17 -20.01
C GLY A 204 -9.56 8.42 -21.31
N ASP A 205 -8.40 8.69 -21.88
CA ASP A 205 -7.91 8.09 -23.12
C ASP A 205 -7.08 6.80 -22.90
N GLY A 206 -6.91 6.38 -21.67
CA GLY A 206 -6.12 5.21 -21.29
C GLY A 206 -4.60 5.41 -21.33
N SER A 207 -4.10 6.59 -21.69
CA SER A 207 -2.66 6.88 -21.81
C SER A 207 -1.93 7.08 -20.49
N VAL A 208 -2.66 7.44 -19.42
CA VAL A 208 -2.10 7.67 -18.10
C VAL A 208 -1.34 6.45 -17.59
N ARG A 209 -0.14 6.65 -17.05
CA ARG A 209 0.76 5.57 -16.63
C ARG A 209 0.81 5.44 -15.12
N ARG A 210 0.80 4.20 -14.65
CA ARG A 210 0.86 3.87 -13.21
C ARG A 210 1.80 2.69 -12.99
N GLU A 211 2.53 2.77 -11.90
CA GLU A 211 3.28 1.65 -11.36
C GLU A 211 2.39 0.90 -10.37
N PHE A 212 2.23 -0.41 -10.56
CA PHE A 212 1.54 -1.30 -9.64
C PHE A 212 2.42 -2.49 -9.29
N MET A 213 2.54 -2.78 -8.01
CA MET A 213 3.25 -3.94 -7.49
C MET A 213 2.27 -4.93 -6.86
N TYR A 214 2.55 -6.22 -7.00
CA TYR A 214 1.77 -7.26 -6.34
C TYR A 214 1.96 -7.20 -4.82
N ALA A 215 0.87 -7.28 -4.04
CA ALA A 215 0.92 -7.18 -2.59
C ALA A 215 1.76 -8.28 -1.93
N GLY A 216 1.83 -9.47 -2.56
CA GLY A 216 2.72 -10.55 -2.13
C GLY A 216 4.20 -10.18 -2.23
N ASP A 217 4.61 -9.42 -3.25
CA ASP A 217 5.99 -8.95 -3.38
C ASP A 217 6.32 -7.88 -2.34
N LEU A 218 5.37 -6.99 -1.99
CA LEU A 218 5.57 -6.08 -0.86
C LEU A 218 5.82 -6.85 0.44
N THR A 219 5.06 -7.91 0.69
CA THR A 219 5.26 -8.70 1.90
C THR A 219 6.58 -9.47 1.88
N ASP A 220 7.01 -9.98 0.75
CA ASP A 220 8.36 -10.56 0.58
C ASP A 220 9.46 -9.51 0.87
N CYS A 221 9.29 -8.28 0.36
CA CYS A 221 10.17 -7.14 0.68
C CYS A 221 10.18 -6.82 2.19
N LEU A 222 9.03 -6.91 2.86
CA LEU A 222 8.94 -6.72 4.32
C LEU A 222 9.74 -7.79 5.07
N PHE A 223 9.61 -9.07 4.71
CA PHE A 223 10.41 -10.14 5.34
C PHE A 223 11.90 -9.99 5.04
N TYR A 224 12.26 -9.61 3.82
CA TYR A 224 13.65 -9.26 3.50
C TYR A 224 14.15 -8.10 4.36
N SER A 225 13.31 -7.07 4.57
CA SER A 225 13.62 -5.92 5.42
C SER A 225 13.78 -6.28 6.89
N ILE A 226 12.94 -7.18 7.41
CA ILE A 226 13.06 -7.70 8.79
C ILE A 226 14.37 -8.44 8.97
N ASN A 227 14.72 -9.31 8.02
CA ASN A 227 15.96 -10.11 8.07
C ASN A 227 17.24 -9.26 7.89
N ASN A 228 17.13 -8.07 7.28
CA ASN A 228 18.22 -7.14 7.03
C ASN A 228 17.95 -5.77 7.68
N PHE A 229 17.29 -5.75 8.84
CA PHE A 229 16.74 -4.52 9.43
C PHE A 229 17.79 -3.45 9.68
N ASP A 230 18.98 -3.82 10.11
CA ASP A 230 20.10 -2.89 10.37
C ASP A 230 20.52 -2.12 9.10
N LYS A 231 20.49 -2.78 7.95
CA LYS A 231 20.89 -2.23 6.65
C LYS A 231 19.76 -1.49 5.95
N LEU A 232 18.50 -1.65 6.43
CA LEU A 232 17.33 -1.00 5.84
C LEU A 232 17.47 0.52 5.93
N PRO A 233 17.38 1.28 4.82
CA PRO A 233 17.37 2.74 4.87
C PRO A 233 16.22 3.31 5.71
N PHE A 234 16.42 4.47 6.34
CA PHE A 234 15.38 5.13 7.12
C PHE A 234 14.15 5.50 6.28
N VAL A 235 14.35 5.87 5.02
CA VAL A 235 13.28 6.10 4.05
C VAL A 235 13.66 5.48 2.71
N MET A 236 12.79 4.61 2.20
CA MET A 236 13.04 3.87 0.97
C MET A 236 11.75 3.64 0.19
N ASN A 237 11.78 3.96 -1.12
CA ASN A 237 10.73 3.55 -2.05
C ASN A 237 10.74 2.03 -2.24
N VAL A 238 9.54 1.46 -2.36
CA VAL A 238 9.35 0.06 -2.73
C VAL A 238 8.44 -0.01 -3.96
N GLY A 239 9.01 -0.44 -5.07
CA GLY A 239 8.34 -0.49 -6.36
C GLY A 239 9.00 -1.48 -7.30
N ILE A 240 8.50 -1.55 -8.53
CA ILE A 240 9.01 -2.45 -9.57
C ILE A 240 9.94 -1.74 -10.55
N GLY A 241 9.99 -0.40 -10.54
CA GLY A 241 10.89 0.42 -11.35
C GLY A 241 10.42 0.64 -12.80
N PHE A 242 9.21 0.23 -13.15
CA PHE A 242 8.56 0.50 -14.42
C PHE A 242 7.06 0.61 -14.26
N ASP A 243 6.38 1.19 -15.24
CA ASP A 243 4.94 1.42 -15.22
C ASP A 243 4.28 1.00 -16.53
N TYR A 244 2.97 0.86 -16.50
CA TYR A 244 2.12 0.59 -17.64
C TYR A 244 1.05 1.68 -17.78
N SER A 245 0.57 1.89 -19.00
CA SER A 245 -0.62 2.71 -19.23
C SER A 245 -1.88 2.01 -18.68
N VAL A 246 -2.90 2.79 -18.38
CA VAL A 246 -4.21 2.25 -17.98
C VAL A 246 -4.74 1.28 -19.03
N LEU A 247 -4.57 1.61 -20.33
CA LEU A 247 -5.00 0.73 -21.43
C LEU A 247 -4.23 -0.60 -21.45
N GLU A 248 -2.91 -0.59 -21.14
CA GLU A 248 -2.12 -1.82 -21.05
C GLU A 248 -2.63 -2.72 -19.92
N TYR A 249 -3.01 -2.15 -18.76
CA TYR A 249 -3.64 -2.92 -17.68
C TYR A 249 -4.97 -3.53 -18.09
N TYR A 250 -5.84 -2.78 -18.78
CA TYR A 250 -7.10 -3.33 -19.30
C TYR A 250 -6.85 -4.48 -20.27
N LYS A 251 -5.89 -4.34 -21.21
CA LYS A 251 -5.52 -5.40 -22.14
C LYS A 251 -4.98 -6.64 -21.42
N ALA A 252 -4.10 -6.47 -20.43
CA ALA A 252 -3.55 -7.58 -19.66
C ALA A 252 -4.64 -8.36 -18.91
N VAL A 253 -5.57 -7.66 -18.26
CA VAL A 253 -6.70 -8.29 -17.56
C VAL A 253 -7.68 -8.95 -18.55
N ALA A 254 -8.00 -8.30 -19.68
CA ALA A 254 -8.85 -8.88 -20.73
C ALA A 254 -8.27 -10.19 -21.28
N ASN A 255 -6.96 -10.21 -21.52
CA ASN A 255 -6.25 -11.42 -21.96
C ASN A 255 -6.35 -12.54 -20.91
N ALA A 256 -6.13 -12.23 -19.62
CA ALA A 256 -6.21 -13.19 -18.52
C ALA A 256 -7.62 -13.82 -18.38
N PHE A 257 -8.68 -13.05 -18.67
CA PHE A 257 -10.06 -13.55 -18.73
C PHE A 257 -10.43 -14.15 -20.08
N SER A 258 -9.58 -14.08 -21.12
CA SER A 258 -9.91 -14.41 -22.50
C SER A 258 -11.15 -13.63 -23.02
N TRP A 259 -11.37 -12.43 -22.53
CA TRP A 259 -12.43 -11.54 -23.01
C TRP A 259 -12.02 -10.88 -24.33
N LYS A 260 -12.91 -10.88 -25.33
CA LYS A 260 -12.63 -10.46 -26.73
C LYS A 260 -13.35 -9.17 -27.14
N GLY A 261 -13.97 -8.45 -26.20
CA GLY A 261 -14.64 -7.20 -26.48
C GLY A 261 -13.69 -6.03 -26.77
N SER A 262 -14.25 -4.85 -26.95
CA SER A 262 -13.55 -3.60 -27.26
C SER A 262 -13.57 -2.63 -26.08
N PHE A 263 -12.72 -1.59 -26.13
CA PHE A 263 -12.68 -0.54 -25.12
C PHE A 263 -13.24 0.77 -25.69
N LYS A 264 -14.14 1.40 -24.94
CA LYS A 264 -14.59 2.78 -25.16
C LYS A 264 -13.92 3.73 -24.17
N PHE A 265 -13.75 4.99 -24.56
CA PHE A 265 -13.05 6.00 -23.76
C PHE A 265 -14.00 7.13 -23.36
N ASP A 266 -14.06 7.45 -22.06
CA ASP A 266 -14.81 8.58 -21.53
C ASP A 266 -13.86 9.71 -21.15
N LEU A 267 -13.64 10.62 -22.08
CA LEU A 267 -12.73 11.76 -21.91
C LEU A 267 -13.24 12.83 -20.94
N SER A 268 -14.50 12.74 -20.49
CA SER A 268 -15.06 13.70 -19.50
C SER A 268 -14.63 13.43 -18.06
N ARG A 269 -14.04 12.26 -17.81
CA ARG A 269 -13.67 11.83 -16.45
C ARG A 269 -12.25 12.26 -16.08
N PRO A 270 -12.04 12.62 -14.79
CA PRO A 270 -10.71 12.97 -14.30
C PRO A 270 -9.79 11.75 -14.29
N VAL A 271 -8.53 11.94 -14.71
CA VAL A 271 -7.52 10.86 -14.82
C VAL A 271 -6.35 11.01 -13.83
N GLY A 272 -6.27 12.14 -13.10
CA GLY A 272 -5.18 12.43 -12.16
C GLY A 272 -3.84 12.71 -12.87
N GLN A 273 -2.73 12.49 -12.19
CA GLN A 273 -1.38 12.72 -12.71
C GLN A 273 -1.10 11.88 -13.96
N LYS A 274 -0.38 12.45 -14.96
CA LYS A 274 -0.04 11.79 -16.22
C LYS A 274 0.78 10.50 -16.01
N GLN A 275 1.74 10.53 -15.08
CA GLN A 275 2.60 9.39 -14.77
C GLN A 275 2.98 9.38 -13.29
N LYS A 276 3.13 8.18 -12.70
CA LYS A 276 3.58 7.99 -11.34
C LYS A 276 4.47 6.75 -11.26
N LEU A 277 5.76 6.98 -11.12
CA LEU A 277 6.80 5.95 -11.08
C LEU A 277 7.80 6.31 -9.99
N VAL A 278 8.05 5.42 -9.04
CA VAL A 278 9.02 5.67 -7.96
C VAL A 278 10.42 5.24 -8.35
N SER A 279 11.42 5.95 -7.84
CA SER A 279 12.82 5.54 -7.99
C SER A 279 13.14 4.36 -7.08
N ILE A 280 13.63 3.28 -7.66
CA ILE A 280 14.04 2.08 -6.92
C ILE A 280 15.56 2.02 -6.67
N LYS A 281 16.29 3.12 -6.83
CA LYS A 281 17.76 3.14 -6.64
C LYS A 281 18.18 2.66 -5.26
N LYS A 282 17.51 3.11 -4.19
CA LYS A 282 17.80 2.67 -2.82
C LYS A 282 17.42 1.21 -2.60
N LEU A 283 16.28 0.78 -3.14
CA LEU A 283 15.80 -0.59 -3.05
C LEU A 283 16.80 -1.57 -3.69
N ASN A 284 17.31 -1.23 -4.89
CA ASN A 284 18.34 -2.03 -5.58
C ASN A 284 19.63 -2.09 -4.76
N LYS A 285 20.07 -0.96 -4.17
CA LYS A 285 21.26 -0.92 -3.29
C LYS A 285 21.04 -1.72 -2.01
N PHE A 286 19.81 -1.76 -1.49
CA PHE A 286 19.43 -2.58 -0.33
C PHE A 286 19.47 -4.07 -0.65
N GLY A 287 19.30 -4.47 -1.93
CA GLY A 287 19.50 -5.83 -2.43
C GLY A 287 18.21 -6.64 -2.59
N TRP A 288 17.04 -6.03 -2.50
CA TRP A 288 15.76 -6.70 -2.81
C TRP A 288 15.29 -6.36 -4.23
N GLN A 289 14.70 -7.35 -4.90
CA GLN A 289 14.13 -7.21 -6.24
C GLN A 289 12.77 -7.90 -6.34
N ASN A 290 11.87 -7.28 -7.10
CA ASN A 290 10.57 -7.84 -7.42
C ASN A 290 10.68 -9.17 -8.16
N GLN A 291 9.86 -10.16 -7.77
CA GLN A 291 9.90 -11.52 -8.31
C GLN A 291 8.69 -11.87 -9.19
N THR A 292 7.60 -11.12 -9.10
CA THR A 292 6.34 -11.47 -9.74
C THR A 292 6.11 -10.60 -10.98
N THR A 293 5.91 -11.23 -12.15
CA THR A 293 5.52 -10.52 -13.37
C THR A 293 4.08 -10.04 -13.26
N LEU A 294 3.72 -8.98 -14.02
CA LEU A 294 2.36 -8.44 -14.06
C LEU A 294 1.33 -9.54 -14.39
N GLU A 295 1.62 -10.36 -15.38
CA GLU A 295 0.73 -11.45 -15.81
C GLU A 295 0.48 -12.46 -14.68
N LYS A 296 1.54 -12.94 -14.02
CA LYS A 296 1.43 -13.86 -12.88
C LYS A 296 0.63 -13.25 -11.73
N ALA A 297 0.88 -11.97 -11.42
CA ALA A 297 0.16 -11.24 -10.37
C ALA A 297 -1.34 -11.11 -10.68
N ILE A 298 -1.68 -10.77 -11.94
CA ILE A 298 -3.08 -10.70 -12.41
C ILE A 298 -3.75 -12.07 -12.26
N HIS A 299 -3.14 -13.16 -12.73
CA HIS A 299 -3.71 -14.51 -12.61
C HIS A 299 -3.93 -14.91 -11.16
N GLN A 300 -2.99 -14.65 -10.26
CA GLN A 300 -3.14 -14.93 -8.83
C GLN A 300 -4.28 -14.12 -8.20
N THR A 301 -4.40 -12.84 -8.60
CA THR A 301 -5.46 -11.96 -8.11
C THR A 301 -6.83 -12.39 -8.60
N ILE A 302 -6.97 -12.72 -9.89
CA ILE A 302 -8.21 -13.26 -10.47
C ILE A 302 -8.60 -14.58 -9.80
N GLY A 303 -7.63 -15.48 -9.57
CA GLY A 303 -7.87 -16.75 -8.89
C GLY A 303 -8.43 -16.58 -7.47
N PHE A 304 -7.97 -15.56 -6.75
CA PHE A 304 -8.51 -15.18 -5.44
C PHE A 304 -9.92 -14.58 -5.57
N PHE A 305 -10.10 -13.59 -6.44
CA PHE A 305 -11.37 -12.92 -6.71
C PHE A 305 -12.48 -13.92 -7.09
N SER A 306 -12.17 -14.87 -7.99
CA SER A 306 -13.14 -15.85 -8.46
C SER A 306 -13.56 -16.86 -7.38
N LYS A 307 -12.70 -17.15 -6.39
CA LYS A 307 -13.07 -18.03 -5.25
C LYS A 307 -14.10 -17.35 -4.36
N GLY A 308 -13.96 -16.04 -4.10
CA GLY A 308 -14.92 -15.26 -3.32
C GLY A 308 -16.29 -15.13 -4.00
N ASN A 309 -16.33 -15.15 -5.34
CA ASN A 309 -17.56 -15.01 -6.14
C ASN A 309 -18.20 -16.35 -6.55
N LYS A 310 -17.61 -17.51 -6.18
CA LYS A 310 -18.21 -18.83 -6.48
C LYS A 310 -19.49 -19.15 -5.71
N SER A 311 -19.86 -18.33 -4.72
CA SER A 311 -21.14 -18.44 -4.01
C SER A 311 -22.33 -17.83 -4.77
N GLU A 312 -22.10 -17.22 -5.94
CA GLU A 312 -23.14 -16.57 -6.76
C GLU A 312 -23.25 -17.13 -8.19
N ILE A 313 -22.69 -18.35 -8.44
CA ILE A 313 -22.85 -19.08 -9.71
C ILE A 313 -23.64 -20.36 -9.49
#